data_df81f93b30834dc277d99ffc4c6fbb95
#
_entry.id   df81f93b30834dc277d99ffc4c6fbb95
#
_cell.length_a   1.000
_cell.length_b   1.000
_cell.length_c   1.000
_cell.angle_alpha   90.00
_cell.angle_beta   90.00
_cell.angle_gamma   90.00
#
_symmetry.space_group_name_H-M   'P 1'
#
loop_
_entity.id
_entity.type
_entity.pdbx_description
1 polymer ?
#
loop_
_entity_poly.entity_id
_entity_poly.type
_entity_poly.pdbx_seq_one_letter_code
_entity_poly.pdbx_strand_id
1 'polypeptide(L)'
;MKLYTKISSGKFKGKRLELPSLSTTRSTKSIVKESFFNVIRDEIYSLTFIEGFGGSGVMASEAVSNGAREAIAIEKDRAAFKITQNNLASLECSNLKAINGDSFSVLPDIINSQSGKVLLYLDPPFDIRAGFDDIYEKLVNLISQLKKEKIYMIVFEHNSDFKFSDEIFAFKLVKFKKFGATSLSYFQ
;
A
#
# COMPACT_ATOMS: atom_id res chain seq x y z
N MET A 1 -15.10 -13.48 16.14
CA MET A 1 -14.31 -14.46 15.35
C MET A 1 -13.18 -13.69 14.66
N LYS A 2 -11.90 -14.07 14.86
CA LYS A 2 -10.78 -13.41 14.17
C LYS A 2 -10.75 -13.83 12.70
N LEU A 3 -10.52 -12.87 11.83
CA LEU A 3 -10.36 -13.09 10.40
C LEU A 3 -8.90 -13.14 10.02
N TYR A 4 -8.60 -13.90 8.97
CA TYR A 4 -7.24 -14.09 8.49
C TYR A 4 -7.16 -14.08 6.97
N THR A 5 -6.06 -13.57 6.45
CA THR A 5 -5.62 -13.77 5.08
C THR A 5 -4.32 -14.57 5.06
N LYS A 6 -3.82 -14.92 3.86
CA LYS A 6 -2.54 -15.59 3.70
C LYS A 6 -1.65 -14.81 2.74
N ILE A 7 -0.35 -14.84 3.00
CA ILE A 7 0.65 -14.41 2.03
C ILE A 7 0.59 -15.34 0.82
N SER A 8 0.49 -14.76 -0.38
CA SER A 8 0.19 -15.49 -1.61
C SER A 8 1.43 -16.01 -2.33
N SER A 9 2.57 -15.35 -2.18
CA SER A 9 3.80 -15.68 -2.92
C SER A 9 5.06 -15.37 -2.12
N GLY A 10 6.21 -15.80 -2.64
CA GLY A 10 7.53 -15.52 -2.10
C GLY A 10 7.90 -16.34 -0.87
N LYS A 11 8.88 -15.82 -0.12
CA LYS A 11 9.54 -16.51 1.02
C LYS A 11 8.56 -16.95 2.12
N PHE A 12 7.53 -16.13 2.38
CA PHE A 12 6.56 -16.35 3.45
C PHE A 12 5.21 -16.88 2.96
N LYS A 13 5.14 -17.44 1.74
CA LYS A 13 3.91 -17.99 1.16
C LYS A 13 3.18 -18.91 2.14
N GLY A 14 1.87 -18.69 2.28
CA GLY A 14 0.99 -19.49 3.15
C GLY A 14 0.93 -19.00 4.60
N LYS A 15 1.81 -18.12 5.06
CA LYS A 15 1.76 -17.53 6.39
C LYS A 15 0.44 -16.78 6.58
N ARG A 16 -0.21 -16.96 7.73
CA ARG A 16 -1.49 -16.33 8.06
C ARG A 16 -1.26 -14.98 8.72
N LEU A 17 -2.00 -13.97 8.30
CA LEU A 17 -2.01 -12.63 8.88
C LEU A 17 -3.43 -12.29 9.34
N GLU A 18 -3.56 -11.71 10.53
CA GLU A 18 -4.84 -11.29 11.11
C GLU A 18 -5.37 -10.05 10.39
N LEU A 19 -6.69 -9.96 10.16
CA LEU A 19 -7.36 -8.80 9.58
C LEU A 19 -8.12 -8.04 10.67
N PRO A 20 -8.10 -6.68 10.66
CA PRO A 20 -8.74 -5.88 11.71
C PRO A 20 -10.26 -5.92 11.69
N SER A 21 -10.89 -6.18 10.54
CA SER A 21 -12.35 -6.22 10.41
C SER A 21 -12.82 -7.07 9.24
N LEU A 22 -14.15 -7.26 9.14
CA LEU A 22 -14.87 -7.92 8.04
C LEU A 22 -14.92 -7.06 6.76
N SER A 23 -13.88 -6.36 6.39
CA SER A 23 -13.95 -5.55 5.18
C SER A 23 -13.86 -6.42 3.92
N THR A 24 -14.96 -6.36 3.15
CA THR A 24 -15.14 -6.64 1.71
C THR A 24 -14.43 -7.82 1.04
N THR A 25 -15.23 -8.61 0.36
CA THR A 25 -14.94 -9.62 -0.69
C THR A 25 -13.48 -10.04 -0.86
N ARG A 26 -13.10 -11.09 -0.14
CA ARG A 26 -11.77 -11.74 -0.19
C ARG A 26 -11.25 -12.03 -1.60
N SER A 27 -12.12 -12.34 -2.54
CA SER A 27 -11.73 -12.71 -3.91
C SER A 27 -11.15 -11.52 -4.69
N THR A 28 -11.81 -10.37 -4.66
CA THR A 28 -11.36 -9.17 -5.37
C THR A 28 -10.01 -8.69 -4.85
N LYS A 29 -9.85 -8.61 -3.52
CA LYS A 29 -8.57 -8.20 -2.91
C LYS A 29 -7.41 -9.15 -3.26
N SER A 30 -7.65 -10.44 -3.38
CA SER A 30 -6.61 -11.41 -3.79
C SER A 30 -6.15 -11.19 -5.23
N ILE A 31 -7.10 -10.96 -6.15
CA ILE A 31 -6.81 -10.70 -7.58
C ILE A 31 -6.05 -9.38 -7.75
N VAL A 32 -6.48 -8.31 -7.06
CA VAL A 32 -5.82 -7.00 -7.07
C VAL A 32 -4.37 -7.14 -6.60
N LYS A 33 -4.16 -7.78 -5.46
CA LYS A 33 -2.84 -8.03 -4.88
C LYS A 33 -1.93 -8.82 -5.83
N GLU A 34 -2.40 -9.94 -6.36
CA GLU A 34 -1.64 -10.76 -7.31
C GLU A 34 -1.29 -9.97 -8.58
N SER A 35 -2.25 -9.23 -9.12
CA SER A 35 -2.02 -8.38 -10.29
C SER A 35 -0.99 -7.29 -10.03
N PHE A 36 -1.04 -6.66 -8.84
CA PHE A 36 -0.06 -5.65 -8.42
C PHE A 36 1.36 -6.24 -8.38
N PHE A 37 1.58 -7.34 -7.63
CA PHE A 37 2.91 -7.94 -7.50
C PHE A 37 3.44 -8.52 -8.83
N ASN A 38 2.57 -8.94 -9.73
CA ASN A 38 2.98 -9.34 -11.07
C ASN A 38 3.50 -8.16 -11.92
N VAL A 39 2.99 -6.94 -11.70
CA VAL A 39 3.46 -5.74 -12.42
C VAL A 39 4.85 -5.31 -11.98
N ILE A 40 5.15 -5.45 -10.68
CA ILE A 40 6.40 -4.93 -10.08
C ILE A 40 7.43 -6.03 -9.80
N ARG A 41 7.22 -7.23 -10.33
CA ARG A 41 8.00 -8.43 -10.00
C ARG A 41 9.51 -8.24 -10.14
N ASP A 42 9.93 -7.62 -11.23
CA ASP A 42 11.34 -7.53 -11.57
C ASP A 42 12.05 -6.35 -10.88
N GLU A 43 11.30 -5.34 -10.45
CA GLU A 43 11.84 -4.11 -9.87
C GLU A 43 11.85 -4.11 -8.34
N ILE A 44 11.02 -4.93 -7.70
CA ILE A 44 10.75 -4.87 -6.25
C ILE A 44 12.02 -5.05 -5.39
N TYR A 45 13.00 -5.79 -5.86
CA TYR A 45 14.24 -6.14 -5.10
C TYR A 45 15.08 -4.92 -4.71
N SER A 46 15.05 -3.86 -5.50
CA SER A 46 15.82 -2.64 -5.26
C SER A 46 15.07 -1.57 -4.48
N LEU A 47 13.76 -1.78 -4.24
CA LEU A 47 12.86 -0.75 -3.76
C LEU A 47 12.59 -0.88 -2.26
N THR A 48 12.35 0.28 -1.61
CA THR A 48 11.60 0.34 -0.37
C THR A 48 10.12 0.41 -0.71
N PHE A 49 9.34 -0.58 -0.28
CA PHE A 49 7.88 -0.57 -0.43
C PHE A 49 7.23 0.15 0.76
N ILE A 50 6.35 1.11 0.51
CA ILE A 50 5.60 1.79 1.58
C ILE A 50 4.10 1.59 1.35
N GLU A 51 3.43 0.93 2.29
CA GLU A 51 1.99 0.81 2.39
C GLU A 51 1.46 1.98 3.23
N GLY A 52 0.90 3.00 2.56
CA GLY A 52 0.49 4.24 3.22
C GLY A 52 -0.75 4.09 4.12
N PHE A 53 -1.61 3.11 3.85
CA PHE A 53 -2.80 2.79 4.65
C PHE A 53 -2.74 1.32 5.03
N GLY A 54 -2.00 1.01 6.07
CA GLY A 54 -1.52 -0.34 6.38
C GLY A 54 -2.59 -1.34 6.79
N GLY A 55 -3.63 -0.90 7.50
CA GLY A 55 -4.71 -1.77 7.96
C GLY A 55 -4.23 -3.00 8.74
N SER A 56 -3.74 -3.99 8.05
CA SER A 56 -3.17 -5.23 8.62
C SER A 56 -1.71 -5.49 8.21
N GLY A 57 -1.11 -4.63 7.39
CA GLY A 57 0.25 -4.77 6.89
C GLY A 57 0.42 -5.91 5.87
N VAL A 58 -0.67 -6.29 5.20
CA VAL A 58 -0.64 -7.41 4.25
C VAL A 58 0.20 -7.08 3.02
N MET A 59 0.07 -5.87 2.44
CA MET A 59 0.82 -5.50 1.25
C MET A 59 2.31 -5.36 1.55
N ALA A 60 2.68 -4.77 2.70
CA ALA A 60 4.07 -4.70 3.15
C ALA A 60 4.67 -6.09 3.41
N SER A 61 3.89 -6.99 4.01
CA SER A 61 4.29 -8.39 4.24
C SER A 61 4.50 -9.15 2.93
N GLU A 62 3.61 -8.99 1.96
CA GLU A 62 3.74 -9.55 0.61
C GLU A 62 4.96 -8.97 -0.11
N ALA A 63 5.21 -7.65 0.02
CA ALA A 63 6.35 -7.00 -0.61
C ALA A 63 7.69 -7.61 -0.14
N VAL A 64 7.88 -7.76 1.16
CA VAL A 64 9.07 -8.42 1.71
C VAL A 64 9.11 -9.90 1.33
N SER A 65 7.99 -10.59 1.34
CA SER A 65 7.89 -11.98 0.89
C SER A 65 8.34 -12.17 -0.56
N ASN A 66 8.08 -11.19 -1.42
CA ASN A 66 8.47 -11.17 -2.84
C ASN A 66 9.84 -10.51 -3.08
N GLY A 67 10.58 -10.17 -2.02
CA GLY A 67 11.97 -9.74 -2.12
C GLY A 67 12.20 -8.23 -2.07
N ALA A 68 11.23 -7.42 -1.65
CA ALA A 68 11.46 -6.00 -1.42
C ALA A 68 12.67 -5.78 -0.50
N ARG A 69 13.51 -4.80 -0.83
CA ARG A 69 14.67 -4.43 -0.02
C ARG A 69 14.28 -4.09 1.41
N GLU A 70 13.21 -3.34 1.56
CA GLU A 70 12.58 -2.97 2.83
C GLU A 70 11.08 -2.76 2.58
N ALA A 71 10.24 -2.99 3.60
CA ALA A 71 8.85 -2.60 3.55
C ALA A 71 8.40 -1.93 4.84
N ILE A 72 7.54 -0.92 4.70
CA ILE A 72 6.99 -0.11 5.80
C ILE A 72 5.47 -0.08 5.64
N ALA A 73 4.74 -0.44 6.70
CA ALA A 73 3.30 -0.28 6.80
C ALA A 73 2.98 0.87 7.76
N ILE A 74 2.19 1.84 7.32
CA ILE A 74 1.76 2.99 8.13
C ILE A 74 0.28 2.81 8.45
N GLU A 75 -0.08 2.84 9.73
CA GLU A 75 -1.46 2.71 10.17
C GLU A 75 -1.77 3.74 11.25
N LYS A 76 -2.86 4.49 11.05
CA LYS A 76 -3.28 5.57 11.94
C LYS A 76 -4.05 5.06 13.15
N ASP A 77 -4.98 4.12 12.93
CA ASP A 77 -5.79 3.54 14.00
C ASP A 77 -4.94 2.67 14.91
N ARG A 78 -4.94 2.97 16.21
CA ARG A 78 -4.10 2.25 17.19
C ARG A 78 -4.45 0.78 17.34
N ALA A 79 -5.73 0.42 17.19
CA ALA A 79 -6.16 -0.97 17.33
C ALA A 79 -5.76 -1.78 16.09
N ALA A 80 -5.95 -1.24 14.88
CA ALA A 80 -5.47 -1.83 13.63
C ALA A 80 -3.93 -1.90 13.61
N PHE A 81 -3.23 -0.84 14.06
CA PHE A 81 -1.77 -0.81 14.16
C PHE A 81 -1.22 -1.96 15.03
N LYS A 82 -1.87 -2.28 16.15
CA LYS A 82 -1.45 -3.41 16.99
C LYS A 82 -1.53 -4.74 16.23
N ILE A 83 -2.54 -4.92 15.38
CA ILE A 83 -2.67 -6.09 14.51
C ILE A 83 -1.56 -6.08 13.45
N THR A 84 -1.33 -4.93 12.80
CA THR A 84 -0.23 -4.74 11.85
C THR A 84 1.10 -5.13 12.48
N GLN A 85 1.42 -4.56 13.65
CA GLN A 85 2.67 -4.83 14.37
C GLN A 85 2.85 -6.33 14.67
N ASN A 86 1.80 -7.01 15.16
CA ASN A 86 1.84 -8.44 15.45
C ASN A 86 2.04 -9.28 14.17
N ASN A 87 1.35 -8.92 13.08
CA ASN A 87 1.50 -9.58 11.79
C ASN A 87 2.94 -9.48 11.28
N LEU A 88 3.49 -8.26 11.27
CA LEU A 88 4.85 -8.03 10.78
C LEU A 88 5.89 -8.74 11.66
N ALA A 89 5.76 -8.66 12.98
CA ALA A 89 6.65 -9.35 13.91
C ALA A 89 6.63 -10.88 13.71
N SER A 90 5.49 -11.46 13.33
CA SER A 90 5.37 -12.91 13.10
C SER A 90 6.21 -13.42 11.93
N LEU A 91 6.68 -12.54 11.04
CA LEU A 91 7.53 -12.89 9.90
C LEU A 91 9.03 -12.94 10.27
N GLU A 92 9.40 -12.44 11.43
CA GLU A 92 10.78 -12.48 11.95
C GLU A 92 11.82 -11.95 10.95
N CYS A 93 11.50 -10.84 10.27
CA CYS A 93 12.41 -10.20 9.31
C CYS A 93 12.72 -8.75 9.70
N SER A 94 14.01 -8.39 9.61
CA SER A 94 14.51 -7.08 10.05
C SER A 94 14.18 -5.92 9.08
N ASN A 95 13.83 -6.24 7.84
CA ASN A 95 13.55 -5.27 6.78
C ASN A 95 12.03 -4.98 6.62
N LEU A 96 11.23 -5.26 7.64
CA LEU A 96 9.79 -5.01 7.65
C LEU A 96 9.41 -4.22 8.91
N LYS A 97 8.80 -3.05 8.75
CA LYS A 97 8.51 -2.11 9.84
C LYS A 97 7.05 -1.67 9.84
N ALA A 98 6.49 -1.49 11.04
CA ALA A 98 5.18 -0.85 11.23
C ALA A 98 5.37 0.53 11.89
N ILE A 99 4.66 1.53 11.41
CA ILE A 99 4.64 2.90 11.96
C ILE A 99 3.21 3.27 12.31
N ASN A 100 2.97 3.68 13.56
CA ASN A 100 1.69 4.26 13.95
C ASN A 100 1.70 5.75 13.64
N GLY A 101 0.90 6.19 12.66
CA GLY A 101 0.86 7.58 12.25
C GLY A 101 -0.18 7.84 11.15
N ASP A 102 -0.50 9.10 10.99
CA ASP A 102 -1.32 9.57 9.87
C ASP A 102 -0.44 9.72 8.63
N SER A 103 -0.72 8.96 7.58
CA SER A 103 0.06 8.96 6.34
C SER A 103 0.18 10.34 5.70
N PHE A 104 -0.86 11.16 5.80
CA PHE A 104 -0.80 12.54 5.29
C PHE A 104 0.26 13.41 5.99
N SER A 105 0.59 13.08 7.24
CA SER A 105 1.58 13.81 8.02
C SER A 105 2.99 13.21 7.97
N VAL A 106 3.09 11.86 7.96
CA VAL A 106 4.38 11.19 8.17
C VAL A 106 5.07 10.74 6.88
N LEU A 107 4.33 10.56 5.77
CA LEU A 107 4.89 10.05 4.51
C LEU A 107 6.03 10.90 3.94
N PRO A 108 5.95 12.24 3.90
CA PRO A 108 7.06 13.05 3.34
C PRO A 108 8.38 12.79 4.05
N ASP A 109 8.39 12.74 5.38
CA ASP A 109 9.61 12.51 6.16
C ASP A 109 10.13 11.09 6.02
N ILE A 110 9.22 10.10 6.06
CA ILE A 110 9.58 8.69 5.87
C ILE A 110 10.22 8.48 4.50
N ILE A 111 9.64 9.03 3.43
CA ILE A 111 10.16 8.92 2.07
C ILE A 111 11.51 9.63 1.94
N ASN A 112 11.63 10.84 2.49
CA ASN A 112 12.88 11.60 2.44
C ASN A 112 14.03 10.90 3.17
N SER A 113 13.76 10.16 4.24
CA SER A 113 14.76 9.41 5.00
C SER A 113 15.27 8.16 4.28
N GLN A 114 14.60 7.70 3.21
CA GLN A 114 15.02 6.48 2.51
C GLN A 114 16.32 6.69 1.72
N SER A 115 17.21 5.72 1.79
CA SER A 115 18.47 5.73 1.04
C SER A 115 18.30 5.41 -0.45
N GLY A 116 17.19 4.77 -0.84
CA GLY A 116 16.89 4.36 -2.22
C GLY A 116 15.52 4.83 -2.70
N LYS A 117 15.11 4.31 -3.84
CA LYS A 117 13.82 4.60 -4.45
C LYS A 117 12.68 3.92 -3.70
N VAL A 118 11.55 4.60 -3.65
CA VAL A 118 10.32 4.17 -2.97
C VAL A 118 9.26 3.77 -3.99
N LEU A 119 8.65 2.62 -3.76
CA LEU A 119 7.37 2.23 -4.35
C LEU A 119 6.29 2.51 -3.32
N LEU A 120 5.47 3.53 -3.57
CA LEU A 120 4.41 3.98 -2.67
C LEU A 120 3.07 3.38 -3.08
N TYR A 121 2.43 2.62 -2.18
CA TYR A 121 1.11 2.04 -2.37
C TYR A 121 0.10 2.72 -1.45
N LEU A 122 -0.97 3.25 -2.04
CA LEU A 122 -2.00 4.06 -1.37
C LEU A 122 -3.36 3.42 -1.60
N ASP A 123 -3.91 2.76 -0.56
CA ASP A 123 -5.25 2.17 -0.50
C ASP A 123 -6.04 2.84 0.64
N PRO A 124 -6.52 4.09 0.46
CA PRO A 124 -7.27 4.78 1.49
C PRO A 124 -8.61 4.08 1.73
N PRO A 125 -9.21 4.21 2.92
CA PRO A 125 -10.53 3.67 3.18
C PRO A 125 -11.57 4.28 2.24
N PHE A 126 -12.24 3.43 1.45
CA PHE A 126 -13.34 3.81 0.53
C PHE A 126 -14.66 3.89 1.28
N ASP A 127 -14.82 4.80 2.21
CA ASP A 127 -16.16 4.97 2.79
C ASP A 127 -16.95 5.95 1.93
N ILE A 128 -17.90 5.40 1.14
CA ILE A 128 -18.91 6.14 0.34
C ILE A 128 -19.88 6.91 1.29
N ARG A 129 -19.70 6.80 2.61
CA ARG A 129 -20.47 7.53 3.60
C ARG A 129 -19.96 8.96 3.68
N ALA A 130 -20.88 9.91 3.61
CA ALA A 130 -20.69 11.35 3.64
C ALA A 130 -19.40 11.82 4.37
N GLY A 131 -18.46 12.45 3.66
CA GLY A 131 -17.25 13.06 4.19
C GLY A 131 -15.92 12.59 3.60
N PHE A 132 -15.91 11.61 2.68
CA PHE A 132 -14.68 11.13 2.01
C PHE A 132 -14.59 11.53 0.53
N ASP A 133 -15.48 12.38 0.03
CA ASP A 133 -15.44 12.87 -1.36
C ASP A 133 -14.11 13.58 -1.69
N ASP A 134 -13.39 14.04 -0.67
CA ASP A 134 -12.12 14.75 -0.78
C ASP A 134 -10.86 13.89 -0.55
N ILE A 135 -11.00 12.57 -0.29
CA ILE A 135 -9.84 11.72 0.03
C ILE A 135 -8.83 11.69 -1.12
N TYR A 136 -9.31 11.63 -2.35
CA TYR A 136 -8.44 11.60 -3.53
C TYR A 136 -7.78 12.96 -3.77
N GLU A 137 -8.47 14.07 -3.50
CA GLU A 137 -7.87 15.40 -3.54
C GLU A 137 -6.77 15.57 -2.48
N LYS A 138 -7.01 15.06 -1.27
CA LYS A 138 -5.99 15.02 -0.21
C LYS A 138 -4.78 14.19 -0.62
N LEU A 139 -4.99 13.05 -1.28
CA LEU A 139 -3.90 12.22 -1.80
C LEU A 139 -3.12 12.97 -2.90
N VAL A 140 -3.80 13.62 -3.84
CA VAL A 140 -3.14 14.44 -4.85
C VAL A 140 -2.32 15.55 -4.19
N ASN A 141 -2.88 16.24 -3.18
CA ASN A 141 -2.15 17.28 -2.44
C ASN A 141 -0.94 16.70 -1.67
N LEU A 142 -1.04 15.49 -1.12
CA LEU A 142 0.09 14.79 -0.51
C LEU A 142 1.22 14.57 -1.53
N ILE A 143 0.87 14.13 -2.76
CA ILE A 143 1.87 13.87 -3.81
C ILE A 143 2.66 15.13 -4.17
N SER A 144 2.05 16.34 -4.08
CA SER A 144 2.77 17.61 -4.34
C SER A 144 3.94 17.84 -3.38
N GLN A 145 3.95 17.23 -2.21
CA GLN A 145 4.96 17.39 -1.18
C GLN A 145 6.11 16.38 -1.31
N LEU A 146 5.95 15.38 -2.19
CA LEU A 146 6.92 14.30 -2.36
C LEU A 146 8.00 14.68 -3.38
N LYS A 147 9.23 14.33 -3.07
CA LYS A 147 10.36 14.52 -3.98
C LYS A 147 10.36 13.45 -5.06
N LYS A 148 10.22 13.87 -6.32
CA LYS A 148 10.20 12.98 -7.48
C LYS A 148 11.40 12.04 -7.53
N GLU A 149 12.58 12.54 -7.20
CA GLU A 149 13.82 11.76 -7.21
C GLU A 149 13.85 10.62 -6.18
N LYS A 150 13.01 10.66 -5.16
CA LYS A 150 12.87 9.58 -4.17
C LYS A 150 11.87 8.51 -4.58
N ILE A 151 10.96 8.82 -5.49
CA ILE A 151 9.88 7.93 -5.89
C ILE A 151 10.28 7.15 -7.15
N TYR A 152 10.07 5.83 -7.11
CA TYR A 152 10.09 4.97 -8.28
C TYR A 152 8.72 4.97 -8.95
N MET A 153 7.67 4.72 -8.14
CA MET A 153 6.28 4.61 -8.61
C MET A 153 5.31 4.89 -7.47
N ILE A 154 4.19 5.50 -7.79
CA ILE A 154 3.03 5.64 -6.91
C ILE A 154 1.91 4.78 -7.47
N VAL A 155 1.27 3.97 -6.63
CA VAL A 155 0.13 3.15 -7.01
C VAL A 155 -1.05 3.50 -6.11
N PHE A 156 -2.15 3.92 -6.71
CA PHE A 156 -3.40 4.13 -6.02
C PHE A 156 -4.32 2.94 -6.24
N GLU A 157 -4.79 2.32 -5.16
CA GLU A 157 -5.97 1.49 -5.16
C GLU A 157 -7.17 2.39 -4.87
N HIS A 158 -8.17 2.40 -5.75
CA HIS A 158 -9.29 3.34 -5.66
C HIS A 158 -10.58 2.77 -6.25
N ASN A 159 -11.72 3.44 -5.96
CA ASN A 159 -12.99 3.11 -6.59
C ASN A 159 -12.88 3.31 -8.11
N SER A 160 -13.40 2.35 -8.88
CA SER A 160 -13.37 2.37 -10.36
C SER A 160 -14.20 3.48 -11.00
N ASP A 161 -15.09 4.10 -10.24
CA ASP A 161 -15.89 5.25 -10.71
C ASP A 161 -15.10 6.57 -10.61
N PHE A 162 -14.02 6.60 -9.83
CA PHE A 162 -13.11 7.72 -9.75
C PHE A 162 -11.99 7.59 -10.81
N LYS A 163 -11.64 8.71 -11.43
CA LYS A 163 -10.54 8.80 -12.40
C LYS A 163 -9.57 9.89 -11.99
N PHE A 164 -8.32 9.52 -11.79
CA PHE A 164 -7.23 10.48 -11.68
C PHE A 164 -6.95 11.11 -13.05
N SER A 165 -6.39 12.33 -13.07
CA SER A 165 -5.78 12.92 -14.26
C SER A 165 -4.62 12.05 -14.76
N ASP A 166 -4.32 12.09 -16.07
CA ASP A 166 -3.19 11.36 -16.65
C ASP A 166 -1.83 11.85 -16.11
N GLU A 167 -1.81 13.01 -15.49
CA GLU A 167 -0.64 13.57 -14.81
C GLU A 167 -1.06 14.11 -13.43
N ILE A 168 -0.23 13.78 -12.41
CA ILE A 168 -0.31 14.31 -11.05
C ILE A 168 1.05 14.93 -10.75
N PHE A 169 1.18 16.27 -10.87
CA PHE A 169 2.44 17.00 -10.77
C PHE A 169 3.52 16.42 -11.70
N ALA A 170 4.64 15.94 -11.16
CA ALA A 170 5.74 15.37 -11.92
C ALA A 170 5.55 13.88 -12.30
N PHE A 171 4.40 13.29 -11.98
CA PHE A 171 4.14 11.86 -12.20
C PHE A 171 3.10 11.65 -13.29
N LYS A 172 3.40 10.76 -14.24
CA LYS A 172 2.50 10.40 -15.34
C LYS A 172 1.85 9.05 -15.10
N LEU A 173 0.58 8.91 -15.49
CA LEU A 173 -0.13 7.64 -15.50
C LEU A 173 0.51 6.71 -16.53
N VAL A 174 1.17 5.66 -16.08
CA VAL A 174 1.84 4.68 -16.95
C VAL A 174 1.06 3.39 -17.13
N LYS A 175 0.13 3.10 -16.21
CA LYS A 175 -0.72 1.92 -16.29
C LYS A 175 -1.99 2.10 -15.49
N PHE A 176 -3.09 1.53 -15.99
CA PHE A 176 -4.39 1.44 -15.32
C PHE A 176 -4.92 0.00 -15.42
N LYS A 177 -5.46 -0.51 -14.32
CA LYS A 177 -6.12 -1.83 -14.28
C LYS A 177 -7.41 -1.76 -13.48
N LYS A 178 -8.50 -2.29 -14.02
CA LYS A 178 -9.83 -2.34 -13.38
C LYS A 178 -10.18 -3.75 -12.94
N PHE A 179 -10.71 -3.88 -11.72
CA PHE A 179 -11.11 -5.13 -11.07
C PHE A 179 -12.52 -4.96 -10.46
N GLY A 180 -13.53 -4.87 -11.32
CA GLY A 180 -14.90 -4.56 -10.88
C GLY A 180 -15.01 -3.16 -10.31
N ALA A 181 -15.36 -3.03 -9.03
CA ALA A 181 -15.48 -1.75 -8.33
C ALA A 181 -14.14 -1.15 -7.87
N THR A 182 -13.04 -1.91 -7.95
CA THR A 182 -11.69 -1.46 -7.56
C THR A 182 -10.81 -1.29 -8.78
N SER A 183 -9.98 -0.27 -8.78
CA SER A 183 -8.98 -0.02 -9.82
C SER A 183 -7.61 0.26 -9.23
N LEU A 184 -6.56 -0.05 -9.99
CA LEU A 184 -5.18 0.35 -9.72
C LEU A 184 -4.70 1.33 -10.79
N SER A 185 -4.26 2.51 -10.34
CA SER A 185 -3.62 3.53 -11.17
C SER A 185 -2.15 3.65 -10.79
N TYR A 186 -1.26 3.49 -11.76
CA TYR A 186 0.20 3.49 -11.58
C TYR A 186 0.79 4.76 -12.17
N PHE A 187 1.50 5.54 -11.36
CA PHE A 187 2.14 6.80 -11.74
C PHE A 187 3.65 6.74 -11.57
N GLN A 188 4.37 7.23 -12.60
CA GLN A 188 5.83 7.21 -12.61
C GLN A 188 6.44 8.53 -13.12
#